data_8bcd0c204e2bca5aeced6fffbf97e486
#
_entry.id   8bcd0c204e2bca5aeced6fffbf97e486
#
_cell.length_a   1.000
_cell.length_b   1.000
_cell.length_c   1.000
_cell.angle_alpha   90.00
_cell.angle_beta   90.00
_cell.angle_gamma   90.00
#
_symmetry.space_group_name_H-M   'P 1'
#
loop_
_entity.id
_entity.type
_entity.pdbx_description
1 polymer ?
#
loop_
_entity_poly.entity_id
_entity_poly.type
_entity_poly.pdbx_seq_one_letter_code
_entity_poly.pdbx_strand_id
1 'polypeptide(L)'
;MRIFTLLFFVFWLVVWLPLIALAYLLKKKKWRGKLVIFACKGILFLFRVRVKQVGEINASRPLLMVSNHISYLDILVLASAVDCRFVPKKEIASWPIISTICKIIDVVYVDRNLRKIDEGNQAIAEVLAQGEVVALFPEATTGDGKHLLPFKPAFFEAAQGVAVQPVAIAYRKIRGLPIDYGQWPLIAWYGDMVLLPHLWKLLSLGRIGVELHFLPVISSVGEDRKTLATQAHDIIETTLLVQN
;
A
#
# COMPACT_ATOMS: atom_id res chain seq x y z
N MET A 1 -10.84 8.60 -24.68
CA MET A 1 -10.89 7.60 -23.58
C MET A 1 -10.18 8.08 -22.30
N ARG A 2 -8.88 8.43 -22.31
CA ARG A 2 -8.12 8.88 -21.12
C ARG A 2 -8.73 10.10 -20.42
N ILE A 3 -9.13 11.13 -21.18
CA ILE A 3 -9.77 12.34 -20.64
C ILE A 3 -11.04 11.98 -19.90
N PHE A 4 -11.90 11.13 -20.46
CA PHE A 4 -13.11 10.67 -19.79
C PHE A 4 -12.80 9.90 -18.50
N THR A 5 -11.78 9.05 -18.50
CA THR A 5 -11.34 8.34 -17.30
C THR A 5 -10.88 9.32 -16.22
N LEU A 6 -10.12 10.37 -16.58
CA LEU A 6 -9.68 11.41 -15.66
C LEU A 6 -10.86 12.25 -15.11
N LEU A 7 -11.78 12.66 -15.98
CA LEU A 7 -12.98 13.40 -15.54
C LEU A 7 -13.83 12.56 -14.59
N PHE A 8 -14.00 11.27 -14.91
CA PHE A 8 -14.74 10.37 -14.05
C PHE A 8 -14.01 10.07 -12.73
N PHE A 9 -12.67 10.00 -12.76
CA PHE A 9 -11.85 9.89 -11.56
C PHE A 9 -12.01 11.11 -10.65
N VAL A 10 -11.95 12.33 -11.21
CA VAL A 10 -12.18 13.55 -10.44
C VAL A 10 -13.60 13.57 -9.86
N PHE A 11 -14.61 13.25 -10.67
CA PHE A 11 -15.99 13.12 -10.19
C PHE A 11 -16.10 12.10 -9.06
N TRP A 12 -15.46 10.93 -9.20
CA TRP A 12 -15.44 9.89 -8.19
C TRP A 12 -14.85 10.40 -6.87
N LEU A 13 -13.74 11.12 -6.92
CA LEU A 13 -13.14 11.74 -5.72
C LEU A 13 -14.07 12.77 -5.09
N VAL A 14 -14.72 13.63 -5.89
CA VAL A 14 -15.68 14.65 -5.40
C VAL A 14 -16.85 14.00 -4.66
N VAL A 15 -17.30 12.82 -5.06
CA VAL A 15 -18.39 12.09 -4.38
C VAL A 15 -17.88 11.39 -3.11
N TRP A 16 -16.76 10.66 -3.19
CA TRP A 16 -16.34 9.77 -2.10
C TRP A 16 -15.55 10.46 -0.99
N LEU A 17 -14.76 11.48 -1.30
CA LEU A 17 -13.98 12.17 -0.27
C LEU A 17 -14.86 12.86 0.78
N PRO A 18 -15.95 13.57 0.44
CA PRO A 18 -16.86 14.13 1.44
C PRO A 18 -17.53 13.07 2.33
N LEU A 19 -17.91 11.92 1.76
CA LEU A 19 -18.52 10.83 2.52
C LEU A 19 -17.54 10.21 3.51
N ILE A 20 -16.30 10.01 3.08
CA ILE A 20 -15.21 9.52 3.94
C ILE A 20 -14.90 10.56 5.03
N ALA A 21 -14.84 11.85 4.66
CA ALA A 21 -14.62 12.95 5.61
C ALA A 21 -15.75 13.03 6.65
N LEU A 22 -16.99 12.87 6.24
CA LEU A 22 -18.12 12.83 7.15
C LEU A 22 -18.02 11.65 8.13
N ALA A 23 -17.69 10.46 7.63
CA ALA A 23 -17.46 9.28 8.49
C ALA A 23 -16.29 9.49 9.47
N TYR A 24 -15.22 10.18 9.04
CA TYR A 24 -14.10 10.59 9.89
C TYR A 24 -14.55 11.55 10.99
N LEU A 25 -15.26 12.63 10.65
CA LEU A 25 -15.76 13.63 11.59
C LEU A 25 -16.74 13.03 12.61
N LEU A 26 -17.59 12.11 12.16
CA LEU A 26 -18.53 11.37 13.03
C LEU A 26 -17.86 10.23 13.81
N LYS A 27 -16.53 10.07 13.72
CA LYS A 27 -15.74 9.02 14.38
C LYS A 27 -16.24 7.59 14.10
N LYS A 28 -16.87 7.38 12.93
CA LYS A 28 -17.43 6.08 12.50
C LYS A 28 -16.34 5.24 11.78
N LYS A 29 -15.34 4.75 12.52
CA LYS A 29 -14.17 4.02 11.98
C LYS A 29 -14.57 2.92 10.98
N LYS A 30 -15.50 2.02 11.34
CA LYS A 30 -15.94 0.90 10.48
C LYS A 30 -16.57 1.37 9.17
N TRP A 31 -17.36 2.46 9.20
CA TRP A 31 -17.96 3.03 8.00
C TRP A 31 -16.90 3.67 7.11
N ARG A 32 -15.98 4.42 7.71
CA ARG A 32 -14.86 5.02 6.99
C ARG A 32 -14.05 3.96 6.24
N GLY A 33 -13.64 2.86 6.91
CA GLY A 33 -12.91 1.76 6.26
C GLY A 33 -13.67 1.16 5.07
N LYS A 34 -14.97 0.87 5.22
CA LYS A 34 -15.80 0.38 4.12
C LYS A 34 -15.86 1.36 2.95
N LEU A 35 -16.01 2.66 3.22
CA LEU A 35 -16.05 3.71 2.19
C LEU A 35 -14.70 3.82 1.46
N VAL A 36 -13.58 3.75 2.19
CA VAL A 36 -12.22 3.76 1.59
C VAL A 36 -12.04 2.54 0.68
N ILE A 37 -12.37 1.34 1.16
CA ILE A 37 -12.30 0.11 0.35
C ILE A 37 -13.11 0.26 -0.94
N PHE A 38 -14.34 0.75 -0.84
CA PHE A 38 -15.21 0.92 -2.01
C PHE A 38 -14.67 1.98 -2.97
N ALA A 39 -14.21 3.12 -2.44
CA ALA A 39 -13.61 4.19 -3.24
C ALA A 39 -12.37 3.68 -4.00
N CYS A 40 -11.48 2.93 -3.34
CA CYS A 40 -10.31 2.34 -3.98
C CYS A 40 -10.67 1.31 -5.05
N LYS A 41 -11.66 0.44 -4.80
CA LYS A 41 -12.18 -0.49 -5.83
C LYS A 41 -12.68 0.25 -7.06
N GLY A 42 -13.41 1.34 -6.88
CA GLY A 42 -13.90 2.15 -8.00
C GLY A 42 -12.76 2.82 -8.79
N ILE A 43 -11.72 3.36 -8.11
CA ILE A 43 -10.56 3.93 -8.77
C ILE A 43 -9.81 2.85 -9.57
N LEU A 44 -9.58 1.68 -8.99
CA LEU A 44 -8.93 0.55 -9.68
C LEU A 44 -9.75 0.10 -10.90
N PHE A 45 -11.07 0.04 -10.78
CA PHE A 45 -11.97 -0.26 -11.90
C PHE A 45 -11.84 0.79 -13.04
N LEU A 46 -11.84 2.08 -12.70
CA LEU A 46 -11.64 3.17 -13.66
C LEU A 46 -10.27 3.08 -14.36
N PHE A 47 -9.24 2.71 -13.62
CA PHE A 47 -7.88 2.54 -14.15
C PHE A 47 -7.69 1.17 -14.84
N ARG A 48 -8.76 0.36 -14.91
CA ARG A 48 -8.75 -1.00 -15.49
C ARG A 48 -7.76 -1.94 -14.81
N VAL A 49 -7.51 -1.73 -13.54
CA VAL A 49 -6.70 -2.63 -12.71
C VAL A 49 -7.61 -3.71 -12.14
N ARG A 50 -7.29 -4.97 -12.41
CA ARG A 50 -7.99 -6.13 -11.86
C ARG A 50 -7.12 -6.76 -10.78
N VAL A 51 -7.63 -6.77 -9.58
CA VAL A 51 -6.97 -7.38 -8.43
C VAL A 51 -7.57 -8.76 -8.20
N LYS A 52 -6.69 -9.78 -8.17
CA LYS A 52 -7.00 -11.13 -7.73
C LYS A 52 -6.37 -11.34 -6.36
N GLN A 53 -7.20 -11.51 -5.35
CA GLN A 53 -6.73 -11.87 -4.02
C GLN A 53 -6.35 -13.36 -3.97
N VAL A 54 -5.21 -13.65 -3.33
CA VAL A 54 -4.69 -15.00 -3.07
C VAL A 54 -4.35 -15.09 -1.59
N GLY A 55 -4.80 -16.15 -0.93
CA GLY A 55 -4.67 -16.30 0.51
C GLY A 55 -5.67 -15.45 1.29
N GLU A 56 -5.55 -15.46 2.60
CA GLU A 56 -6.49 -14.83 3.52
C GLU A 56 -5.80 -13.81 4.42
N ILE A 57 -6.54 -12.74 4.71
CA ILE A 57 -6.11 -11.73 5.68
C ILE A 57 -6.22 -12.35 7.06
N ASN A 58 -5.15 -12.30 7.84
CA ASN A 58 -5.20 -12.77 9.23
C ASN A 58 -6.25 -12.00 10.04
N ALA A 59 -7.08 -12.75 10.77
CA ALA A 59 -8.15 -12.17 11.58
C ALA A 59 -7.65 -11.58 12.90
N SER A 60 -6.44 -11.96 13.36
CA SER A 60 -5.87 -11.46 14.61
C SER A 60 -5.64 -9.96 14.57
N ARG A 61 -5.88 -9.31 15.69
CA ARG A 61 -5.63 -7.89 15.90
C ARG A 61 -4.87 -7.69 17.20
N PRO A 62 -3.90 -6.81 17.26
CA PRO A 62 -3.35 -5.97 16.17
C PRO A 62 -2.63 -6.77 15.08
N LEU A 63 -2.48 -6.16 13.88
CA LEU A 63 -1.80 -6.79 12.75
C LEU A 63 -0.90 -5.77 12.04
N LEU A 64 0.37 -6.12 11.86
CA LEU A 64 1.29 -5.38 11.00
C LEU A 64 1.39 -6.07 9.64
N MET A 65 0.95 -5.40 8.58
CA MET A 65 1.16 -5.85 7.20
C MET A 65 2.40 -5.20 6.61
N VAL A 66 3.25 -5.98 5.99
CA VAL A 66 4.46 -5.49 5.30
C VAL A 66 4.45 -5.96 3.86
N SER A 67 4.71 -5.06 2.92
CA SER A 67 4.58 -5.35 1.48
C SER A 67 5.72 -4.76 0.66
N ASN A 68 5.97 -5.34 -0.52
CA ASN A 68 6.78 -4.72 -1.56
C ASN A 68 6.10 -3.45 -2.11
N HIS A 69 6.88 -2.52 -2.67
CA HIS A 69 6.40 -1.24 -3.15
C HIS A 69 7.05 -0.82 -4.46
N ILE A 70 6.26 -0.75 -5.52
CA ILE A 70 6.75 -0.34 -6.85
C ILE A 70 5.97 0.83 -7.45
N SER A 71 4.76 1.10 -6.94
CA SER A 71 3.86 2.08 -7.53
C SER A 71 2.92 2.72 -6.51
N TYR A 72 2.45 3.92 -6.77
CA TYR A 72 1.31 4.50 -6.02
C TYR A 72 0.03 3.65 -6.13
N LEU A 73 -0.06 2.78 -7.13
CA LEU A 73 -1.17 1.83 -7.25
C LEU A 73 -1.20 0.81 -6.11
N ASP A 74 -0.05 0.47 -5.52
CA ASP A 74 0.04 -0.53 -4.44
C ASP A 74 -0.83 -0.14 -3.25
N ILE A 75 -0.87 1.18 -2.95
CA ILE A 75 -1.71 1.74 -1.89
C ILE A 75 -3.18 1.47 -2.19
N LEU A 76 -3.61 1.72 -3.44
CA LEU A 76 -4.99 1.49 -3.87
C LEU A 76 -5.34 -0.01 -3.90
N VAL A 77 -4.40 -0.85 -4.37
CA VAL A 77 -4.56 -2.31 -4.42
C VAL A 77 -4.77 -2.85 -3.01
N LEU A 78 -3.90 -2.50 -2.07
CA LEU A 78 -4.00 -2.99 -0.69
C LEU A 78 -5.22 -2.39 0.02
N ALA A 79 -5.48 -1.08 -0.11
CA ALA A 79 -6.65 -0.41 0.46
C ALA A 79 -7.99 -0.89 -0.13
N SER A 80 -7.99 -1.50 -1.30
CA SER A 80 -9.20 -2.10 -1.87
C SER A 80 -9.60 -3.42 -1.20
N ALA A 81 -8.68 -4.06 -0.48
CA ALA A 81 -8.89 -5.34 0.17
C ALA A 81 -9.00 -5.23 1.70
N VAL A 82 -8.29 -4.28 2.31
CA VAL A 82 -8.12 -4.20 3.78
C VAL A 82 -8.39 -2.79 4.29
N ASP A 83 -9.14 -2.70 5.39
CA ASP A 83 -9.20 -1.49 6.20
C ASP A 83 -7.94 -1.43 7.08
N CYS A 84 -6.98 -0.64 6.66
CA CYS A 84 -5.68 -0.50 7.32
C CYS A 84 -5.21 0.95 7.35
N ARG A 85 -4.26 1.25 8.26
CA ARG A 85 -3.56 2.53 8.34
C ARG A 85 -2.27 2.43 7.56
N PHE A 86 -2.12 3.27 6.55
CA PHE A 86 -0.86 3.38 5.81
C PHE A 86 0.15 4.26 6.55
N VAL A 87 1.42 4.02 6.25
CA VAL A 87 2.56 4.77 6.82
C VAL A 87 3.28 5.53 5.70
N PRO A 88 2.77 6.70 5.28
CA PRO A 88 3.40 7.51 4.25
C PRO A 88 4.63 8.26 4.78
N LYS A 89 5.47 8.76 3.84
CA LYS A 89 6.55 9.70 4.15
C LYS A 89 5.97 11.02 4.68
N LYS A 90 6.66 11.64 5.64
CA LYS A 90 6.26 12.93 6.21
C LYS A 90 6.18 14.06 5.17
N GLU A 91 7.02 14.00 4.13
CA GLU A 91 7.04 14.99 3.04
C GLU A 91 5.71 15.05 2.28
N ILE A 92 4.94 13.98 2.24
CA ILE A 92 3.59 13.93 1.64
C ILE A 92 2.63 14.87 2.40
N ALA A 93 2.87 15.13 3.68
CA ALA A 93 2.09 16.08 4.46
C ALA A 93 2.19 17.52 3.95
N SER A 94 3.23 17.87 3.19
CA SER A 94 3.39 19.18 2.57
C SER A 94 2.56 19.39 1.29
N TRP A 95 1.97 18.34 0.73
CA TRP A 95 1.15 18.40 -0.47
C TRP A 95 -0.33 18.64 -0.09
N PRO A 96 -0.90 19.85 -0.32
CA PRO A 96 -2.16 20.28 0.31
C PRO A 96 -3.33 19.32 0.09
N ILE A 97 -3.53 18.84 -1.14
CA ILE A 97 -4.63 17.93 -1.49
C ILE A 97 -4.37 16.54 -0.88
N ILE A 98 -3.16 16.01 -1.05
CA ILE A 98 -2.82 14.66 -0.59
C ILE A 98 -2.78 14.60 0.93
N SER A 99 -2.25 15.65 1.60
CA SER A 99 -2.25 15.71 3.06
C SER A 99 -3.68 15.71 3.63
N THR A 100 -4.61 16.39 2.97
CA THR A 100 -6.03 16.38 3.36
C THR A 100 -6.63 14.97 3.23
N ILE A 101 -6.36 14.29 2.10
CA ILE A 101 -6.80 12.90 1.90
C ILE A 101 -6.20 12.00 2.97
N CYS A 102 -4.89 12.07 3.19
CA CYS A 102 -4.19 11.30 4.22
C CYS A 102 -4.80 11.51 5.62
N LYS A 103 -5.13 12.76 5.98
CA LYS A 103 -5.80 13.06 7.24
C LYS A 103 -7.17 12.40 7.37
N ILE A 104 -7.98 12.44 6.30
CA ILE A 104 -9.34 11.87 6.27
C ILE A 104 -9.30 10.34 6.37
N ILE A 105 -8.34 9.69 5.70
CA ILE A 105 -8.16 8.23 5.77
C ILE A 105 -7.34 7.79 7.00
N ASP A 106 -6.83 8.77 7.76
CA ASP A 106 -6.19 8.56 9.06
C ASP A 106 -4.88 7.73 8.96
N VAL A 107 -3.94 8.20 8.14
CA VAL A 107 -2.63 7.60 8.00
C VAL A 107 -1.70 7.91 9.17
N VAL A 108 -0.69 7.08 9.37
CA VAL A 108 0.36 7.27 10.39
C VAL A 108 1.58 7.91 9.73
N TYR A 109 1.81 9.19 9.97
CA TYR A 109 2.99 9.87 9.41
C TYR A 109 4.26 9.46 10.15
N VAL A 110 5.26 9.00 9.40
CA VAL A 110 6.58 8.66 9.92
C VAL A 110 7.66 9.49 9.24
N ASP A 111 8.50 10.13 10.04
CA ASP A 111 9.73 10.75 9.55
C ASP A 111 10.77 9.66 9.30
N ARG A 112 11.25 9.55 8.06
CA ARG A 112 12.24 8.53 7.67
C ARG A 112 13.68 8.94 7.94
N ASN A 113 13.89 10.08 8.58
CA ASN A 113 15.18 10.45 9.09
C ASN A 113 15.55 9.48 10.24
N LEU A 114 16.72 8.84 10.13
CA LEU A 114 17.18 7.85 11.12
C LEU A 114 17.19 8.40 12.56
N ARG A 115 17.35 9.73 12.73
CA ARG A 115 17.31 10.37 14.05
C ARG A 115 15.89 10.51 14.63
N LYS A 116 14.84 10.27 13.84
CA LYS A 116 13.42 10.39 14.23
C LYS A 116 12.61 9.12 13.95
N ILE A 117 13.28 8.04 13.58
CA ILE A 117 12.61 6.78 13.26
C ILE A 117 11.90 6.21 14.50
N ASP A 118 12.40 6.51 15.70
CA ASP A 118 11.80 6.08 16.96
C ASP A 118 10.44 6.75 17.20
N GLU A 119 10.29 8.04 16.86
CA GLU A 119 8.98 8.73 16.93
C GLU A 119 7.97 8.06 15.98
N GLY A 120 8.43 7.65 14.80
CA GLY A 120 7.59 6.95 13.82
C GLY A 120 7.19 5.56 14.28
N ASN A 121 8.11 4.80 14.86
CA ASN A 121 7.84 3.48 15.41
C ASN A 121 6.89 3.56 16.60
N GLN A 122 7.02 4.56 17.45
CA GLN A 122 6.09 4.81 18.54
C GLN A 122 4.67 5.10 18.03
N ALA A 123 4.53 5.95 16.99
CA ALA A 123 3.24 6.24 16.39
C ALA A 123 2.58 4.98 15.77
N ILE A 124 3.38 4.11 15.13
CA ILE A 124 2.90 2.81 14.63
C ILE A 124 2.46 1.92 15.79
N ALA A 125 3.26 1.82 16.85
CA ALA A 125 2.95 1.00 18.03
C ALA A 125 1.66 1.48 18.72
N GLU A 126 1.43 2.79 18.83
CA GLU A 126 0.21 3.36 19.41
C GLU A 126 -1.04 2.97 18.60
N VAL A 127 -0.96 2.96 17.26
CA VAL A 127 -2.07 2.51 16.41
C VAL A 127 -2.31 1.01 16.53
N LEU A 128 -1.24 0.21 16.56
CA LEU A 128 -1.33 -1.22 16.78
C LEU A 128 -1.92 -1.55 18.15
N ALA A 129 -1.54 -0.81 19.20
CA ALA A 129 -2.12 -0.98 20.57
C ALA A 129 -3.62 -0.72 20.62
N GLN A 130 -4.19 0.02 19.66
CA GLN A 130 -5.64 0.22 19.52
C GLN A 130 -6.35 -0.96 18.82
N GLY A 131 -5.64 -2.04 18.48
CA GLY A 131 -6.17 -3.20 17.75
C GLY A 131 -6.39 -2.95 16.27
N GLU A 132 -5.72 -1.95 15.70
CA GLU A 132 -5.83 -1.60 14.28
C GLU A 132 -4.87 -2.45 13.40
N VAL A 133 -5.09 -2.39 12.09
CA VAL A 133 -4.18 -2.94 11.09
C VAL A 133 -3.31 -1.81 10.55
N VAL A 134 -2.01 -1.97 10.60
CA VAL A 134 -1.06 -1.04 9.98
C VAL A 134 -0.44 -1.70 8.77
N ALA A 135 -0.40 -0.99 7.65
CA ALA A 135 0.26 -1.43 6.43
C ALA A 135 1.43 -0.51 6.10
N LEU A 136 2.60 -1.09 5.92
CA LEU A 136 3.81 -0.34 5.57
C LEU A 136 4.61 -1.02 4.46
N PHE A 137 5.44 -0.23 3.81
CA PHE A 137 6.36 -0.66 2.77
C PHE A 137 7.80 -0.52 3.28
N PRO A 138 8.42 -1.61 3.78
CA PRO A 138 9.70 -1.52 4.48
C PRO A 138 10.89 -1.15 3.58
N GLU A 139 10.72 -1.20 2.25
CA GLU A 139 11.70 -0.69 1.28
C GLU A 139 11.95 0.81 1.45
N ALA A 140 10.98 1.54 2.04
CA ALA A 140 11.01 2.98 2.26
C ALA A 140 11.06 3.83 0.99
N THR A 141 11.02 3.24 -0.18
CA THR A 141 10.92 3.87 -1.49
C THR A 141 10.23 2.91 -2.45
N THR A 142 9.86 3.38 -3.63
CA THR A 142 9.33 2.53 -4.70
C THR A 142 10.48 1.97 -5.53
N GLY A 143 10.45 0.66 -5.78
CA GLY A 143 11.38 -0.06 -6.65
C GLY A 143 11.00 0.00 -8.11
N ASP A 144 11.86 -0.55 -8.98
CA ASP A 144 11.69 -0.58 -10.44
C ASP A 144 10.73 -1.70 -10.92
N GLY A 145 10.25 -2.52 -9.99
CA GLY A 145 9.37 -3.66 -10.25
C GLY A 145 10.07 -4.95 -10.67
N LYS A 146 11.38 -4.92 -10.87
CA LYS A 146 12.19 -6.08 -11.32
C LYS A 146 12.84 -6.81 -10.16
N HIS A 147 13.21 -6.07 -9.12
CA HIS A 147 13.88 -6.57 -7.93
C HIS A 147 13.17 -6.05 -6.69
N LEU A 148 13.08 -6.90 -5.68
CA LEU A 148 12.64 -6.48 -4.36
C LEU A 148 13.80 -5.75 -3.68
N LEU A 149 13.56 -4.55 -3.18
CA LEU A 149 14.56 -3.80 -2.45
C LEU A 149 14.69 -4.34 -1.01
N PRO A 150 15.86 -4.19 -0.37
CA PRO A 150 16.04 -4.65 1.01
C PRO A 150 15.05 -4.00 1.97
N PHE A 151 14.46 -4.79 2.85
CA PHE A 151 13.60 -4.30 3.91
C PHE A 151 14.43 -3.69 5.04
N LYS A 152 14.05 -2.48 5.44
CA LYS A 152 14.73 -1.77 6.54
C LYS A 152 14.28 -2.31 7.89
N PRO A 153 15.16 -2.97 8.68
CA PRO A 153 14.77 -3.57 9.96
C PRO A 153 14.12 -2.59 10.95
N ALA A 154 14.49 -1.31 10.86
CA ALA A 154 13.97 -0.28 11.74
C ALA A 154 12.43 -0.17 11.72
N PHE A 155 11.77 -0.50 10.62
CA PHE A 155 10.30 -0.50 10.52
C PHE A 155 9.62 -1.68 11.24
N PHE A 156 10.39 -2.67 11.68
CA PHE A 156 9.90 -3.83 12.42
C PHE A 156 10.02 -3.67 13.94
N GLU A 157 10.55 -2.55 14.42
CA GLU A 157 10.65 -2.26 15.86
C GLU A 157 9.26 -2.22 16.52
N ALA A 158 8.28 -1.63 15.86
CA ALA A 158 6.89 -1.56 16.32
C ALA A 158 6.15 -2.91 16.28
N ALA A 159 6.77 -3.96 15.72
CA ALA A 159 6.14 -5.28 15.54
C ALA A 159 6.24 -6.17 16.78
N GLN A 160 6.92 -5.76 17.84
CA GLN A 160 7.16 -6.60 19.02
C GLN A 160 5.85 -7.07 19.66
N GLY A 161 5.65 -8.39 19.75
CA GLY A 161 4.42 -8.99 20.27
C GLY A 161 3.19 -8.89 19.35
N VAL A 162 3.36 -8.39 18.12
CA VAL A 162 2.29 -8.24 17.13
C VAL A 162 2.47 -9.22 15.98
N ALA A 163 1.38 -9.80 15.48
CA ALA A 163 1.42 -10.64 14.28
C ALA A 163 1.87 -9.82 13.07
N VAL A 164 2.85 -10.32 12.32
CA VAL A 164 3.35 -9.71 11.08
C VAL A 164 2.86 -10.53 9.90
N GLN A 165 2.09 -9.93 9.00
CA GLN A 165 1.65 -10.59 7.78
C GLN A 165 2.36 -10.01 6.55
N PRO A 166 3.26 -10.77 5.90
CA PRO A 166 3.81 -10.40 4.61
C PRO A 166 2.73 -10.40 3.54
N VAL A 167 2.78 -9.40 2.64
CA VAL A 167 1.84 -9.25 1.54
C VAL A 167 2.62 -9.00 0.25
N ALA A 168 2.47 -9.85 -0.75
CA ALA A 168 3.10 -9.64 -2.05
C ALA A 168 2.10 -9.03 -3.04
N ILE A 169 2.47 -7.88 -3.62
CA ILE A 169 1.72 -7.22 -4.69
C ILE A 169 2.42 -7.53 -6.00
N ALA A 170 1.85 -8.43 -6.79
CA ALA A 170 2.46 -8.94 -8.02
C ALA A 170 1.69 -8.46 -9.25
N TYR A 171 2.27 -7.53 -9.99
CA TYR A 171 1.76 -7.14 -11.30
C TYR A 171 2.13 -8.21 -12.31
N ARG A 172 1.15 -8.85 -12.94
CA ARG A 172 1.36 -10.02 -13.79
C ARG A 172 1.13 -9.76 -15.27
N LYS A 173 0.14 -8.94 -15.60
CA LYS A 173 -0.33 -8.84 -16.98
C LYS A 173 -0.68 -7.41 -17.37
N ILE A 174 -0.37 -7.07 -18.62
CA ILE A 174 -0.91 -5.90 -19.32
C ILE A 174 -1.70 -6.41 -20.53
N ARG A 175 -2.98 -6.02 -20.66
CA ARG A 175 -3.91 -6.47 -21.72
C ARG A 175 -4.04 -7.99 -21.84
N GLY A 176 -3.80 -8.73 -20.75
CA GLY A 176 -3.88 -10.18 -20.70
C GLY A 176 -2.58 -10.92 -21.00
N LEU A 177 -1.54 -10.24 -21.46
CA LEU A 177 -0.21 -10.79 -21.72
C LEU A 177 0.71 -10.57 -20.51
N PRO A 178 1.68 -11.44 -20.26
CA PRO A 178 2.72 -11.22 -19.25
C PRO A 178 3.41 -9.87 -19.46
N ILE A 179 3.92 -9.29 -18.38
CA ILE A 179 4.62 -8.01 -18.42
C ILE A 179 6.05 -8.24 -18.95
N ASP A 180 6.40 -7.59 -20.05
CA ASP A 180 7.75 -7.60 -20.59
C ASP A 180 8.69 -6.73 -19.75
N TYR A 181 9.98 -7.05 -19.80
CA TYR A 181 11.03 -6.33 -19.08
C TYR A 181 11.02 -4.81 -19.33
N GLY A 182 10.75 -4.37 -20.56
CA GLY A 182 10.66 -2.96 -20.94
C GLY A 182 9.37 -2.25 -20.51
N GLN A 183 8.35 -2.98 -20.06
CA GLN A 183 7.06 -2.42 -19.67
C GLN A 183 6.98 -2.03 -18.19
N TRP A 184 7.91 -2.48 -17.35
CA TRP A 184 7.92 -2.15 -15.91
C TRP A 184 7.85 -0.65 -15.63
N PRO A 185 8.59 0.25 -16.33
CA PRO A 185 8.49 1.69 -16.12
C PRO A 185 7.14 2.32 -16.46
N LEU A 186 6.19 1.54 -17.00
CA LEU A 186 4.82 1.99 -17.27
C LEU A 186 3.88 1.75 -16.07
N ILE A 187 4.26 0.87 -15.14
CA ILE A 187 3.53 0.52 -13.92
C ILE A 187 4.30 1.02 -12.70
N ALA A 188 5.58 0.68 -12.62
CA ALA A 188 6.46 1.09 -11.54
C ALA A 188 6.74 2.60 -11.61
N TRP A 189 6.59 3.27 -10.48
CA TRP A 189 6.84 4.70 -10.33
C TRP A 189 7.98 4.91 -9.34
N TYR A 190 9.17 5.15 -9.85
CA TYR A 190 10.41 5.19 -9.04
C TYR A 190 11.36 6.30 -9.51
N GLY A 191 12.37 6.58 -8.69
CA GLY A 191 13.36 7.63 -8.98
C GLY A 191 12.70 9.00 -9.11
N ASP A 192 13.11 9.76 -10.12
CA ASP A 192 12.65 11.13 -10.37
C ASP A 192 11.43 11.20 -11.31
N MET A 193 10.67 10.11 -11.45
CA MET A 193 9.50 10.09 -12.31
C MET A 193 8.43 11.06 -11.83
N VAL A 194 7.97 11.95 -12.72
CA VAL A 194 6.89 12.89 -12.44
C VAL A 194 5.54 12.18 -12.49
N LEU A 195 4.73 12.34 -11.43
CA LEU A 195 3.49 11.61 -11.22
C LEU A 195 2.48 11.77 -12.39
N LEU A 196 2.18 12.99 -12.80
CA LEU A 196 1.12 13.23 -13.80
C LEU A 196 1.44 12.66 -15.18
N PRO A 197 2.65 12.83 -15.77
CA PRO A 197 3.03 12.16 -16.99
C PRO A 197 3.01 10.63 -16.88
N HIS A 198 3.43 10.08 -15.73
CA HIS A 198 3.38 8.64 -15.52
C HIS A 198 1.93 8.13 -15.46
N LEU A 199 1.05 8.77 -14.68
CA LEU A 199 -0.36 8.44 -14.62
C LEU A 199 -1.03 8.48 -16.01
N TRP A 200 -0.70 9.50 -16.82
CA TRP A 200 -1.20 9.60 -18.18
C TRP A 200 -0.79 8.42 -19.07
N LYS A 201 0.46 7.94 -18.93
CA LYS A 201 0.95 6.72 -19.62
C LYS A 201 0.24 5.48 -19.09
N LEU A 202 0.13 5.32 -17.77
CA LEU A 202 -0.53 4.20 -17.10
C LEU A 202 -1.98 4.04 -17.60
N LEU A 203 -2.75 5.12 -17.68
CA LEU A 203 -4.13 5.09 -18.20
C LEU A 203 -4.25 4.64 -19.65
N SER A 204 -3.14 4.57 -20.40
CA SER A 204 -3.11 4.06 -21.77
C SER A 204 -2.81 2.58 -21.88
N LEU A 205 -2.34 1.94 -20.81
CA LEU A 205 -1.94 0.52 -20.84
C LEU A 205 -3.12 -0.43 -21.08
N GLY A 206 -4.33 0.01 -20.76
CA GLY A 206 -5.51 -0.84 -20.80
C GLY A 206 -5.64 -1.66 -19.52
N ARG A 207 -5.99 -2.93 -19.64
CA ARG A 207 -6.21 -3.79 -18.47
C ARG A 207 -4.88 -4.21 -17.85
N ILE A 208 -4.73 -3.96 -16.54
CA ILE A 208 -3.60 -4.41 -15.72
C ILE A 208 -4.11 -5.51 -14.79
N GLY A 209 -3.43 -6.65 -14.77
CA GLY A 209 -3.70 -7.75 -13.84
C GLY A 209 -2.72 -7.73 -12.68
N VAL A 210 -3.25 -7.71 -11.46
CA VAL A 210 -2.48 -7.71 -10.22
C VAL A 210 -2.94 -8.88 -9.35
N GLU A 211 -2.02 -9.59 -8.75
CA GLU A 211 -2.29 -10.55 -7.69
C GLU A 211 -1.84 -9.97 -6.36
N LEU A 212 -2.76 -9.99 -5.40
CA LEU A 212 -2.52 -9.55 -4.02
C LEU A 212 -2.48 -10.80 -3.14
N HIS A 213 -1.27 -11.21 -2.75
CA HIS A 213 -1.04 -12.41 -1.96
C HIS A 213 -0.93 -12.06 -0.49
N PHE A 214 -1.85 -12.58 0.34
CA PHE A 214 -1.74 -12.56 1.79
C PHE A 214 -1.01 -13.83 2.22
N LEU A 215 0.23 -13.68 2.67
CA LEU A 215 1.13 -14.79 2.98
C LEU A 215 1.00 -15.23 4.45
N PRO A 216 1.55 -16.37 4.84
CA PRO A 216 1.49 -16.84 6.21
C PRO A 216 2.04 -15.81 7.19
N VAL A 217 1.40 -15.71 8.36
CA VAL A 217 1.82 -14.79 9.42
C VAL A 217 3.14 -15.25 10.03
N ILE A 218 4.01 -14.30 10.30
CA ILE A 218 5.24 -14.46 11.05
C ILE A 218 4.96 -14.04 12.50
N SER A 219 5.33 -14.90 13.46
CA SER A 219 5.29 -14.52 14.88
C SER A 219 6.47 -13.59 15.19
N SER A 220 6.19 -12.49 15.85
CA SER A 220 7.24 -11.57 16.33
C SER A 220 7.70 -11.88 17.76
N VAL A 221 7.09 -12.88 18.41
CA VAL A 221 7.43 -13.22 19.79
C VAL A 221 8.81 -13.86 19.87
N GLY A 222 9.74 -13.21 20.56
CA GLY A 222 11.13 -13.69 20.71
C GLY A 222 12.03 -13.40 19.51
N GLU A 223 11.52 -12.80 18.44
CA GLU A 223 12.29 -12.46 17.25
C GLU A 223 12.80 -11.01 17.29
N ASP A 224 14.01 -10.81 16.82
CA ASP A 224 14.53 -9.46 16.61
C ASP A 224 14.04 -8.84 15.28
N ARG A 225 14.13 -7.52 15.20
CA ARG A 225 13.68 -6.76 14.03
C ARG A 225 14.41 -7.12 12.72
N LYS A 226 15.68 -7.59 12.79
CA LYS A 226 16.44 -7.97 11.58
C LYS A 226 15.95 -9.30 11.05
N THR A 227 15.73 -10.26 11.93
CA THR A 227 15.17 -11.57 11.61
C THR A 227 13.79 -11.42 10.97
N LEU A 228 12.89 -10.61 11.58
CA LEU A 228 11.55 -10.34 11.02
C LEU A 228 11.63 -9.69 9.62
N ALA A 229 12.53 -8.72 9.44
CA ALA A 229 12.71 -8.07 8.15
C ALA A 229 13.17 -9.04 7.06
N THR A 230 14.14 -9.91 7.39
CA THR A 230 14.69 -10.93 6.47
C THR A 230 13.62 -11.97 6.14
N GLN A 231 12.95 -12.54 7.12
CA GLN A 231 11.88 -13.52 6.90
C GLN A 231 10.76 -12.96 6.01
N ALA A 232 10.29 -11.74 6.30
CA ALA A 232 9.25 -11.10 5.51
C ALA A 232 9.70 -10.82 4.07
N HIS A 233 10.95 -10.36 3.89
CA HIS A 233 11.54 -10.13 2.58
C HIS A 233 11.59 -11.42 1.77
N ASP A 234 12.18 -12.50 2.30
CA ASP A 234 12.41 -13.75 1.60
C ASP A 234 11.10 -14.42 1.17
N ILE A 235 10.09 -14.39 2.05
CA ILE A 235 8.76 -14.93 1.74
C ILE A 235 8.11 -14.16 0.58
N ILE A 236 8.21 -12.82 0.60
CA ILE A 236 7.66 -11.98 -0.48
C ILE A 236 8.45 -12.20 -1.77
N GLU A 237 9.78 -12.17 -1.72
CA GLU A 237 10.65 -12.37 -2.88
C GLU A 237 10.36 -13.72 -3.56
N THR A 238 10.33 -14.80 -2.79
CA THR A 238 9.98 -16.14 -3.30
C THR A 238 8.63 -16.12 -4.00
N THR A 239 7.62 -15.45 -3.43
CA THR A 239 6.27 -15.35 -4.03
C THR A 239 6.28 -14.56 -5.35
N LEU A 240 7.09 -13.51 -5.44
CA LEU A 240 7.23 -12.71 -6.65
C LEU A 240 7.92 -13.48 -7.77
N LEU A 241 8.95 -14.31 -7.44
CA LEU A 241 9.78 -15.08 -8.38
C LEU A 241 9.08 -16.33 -8.92
N VAL A 242 8.40 -17.11 -8.08
CA VAL A 242 7.79 -18.43 -8.45
C VAL A 242 6.71 -18.31 -9.53
N GLN A 243 6.25 -17.10 -9.83
CA GLN A 243 5.13 -16.90 -10.75
C GLN A 243 5.49 -16.09 -12.01
N ASN A 244 6.79 -15.92 -12.29
CA ASN A 244 7.28 -15.30 -13.54
C ASN A 244 7.47 -16.30 -14.68
#